data_1f727842b30cd5715302eeccfabfcff0
#
_entry.id   1f727842b30cd5715302eeccfabfcff0
#
_cell.length_a   1.000
_cell.length_b   1.000
_cell.length_c   1.000
_cell.angle_alpha   90.00
_cell.angle_beta   90.00
_cell.angle_gamma   90.00
#
_symmetry.space_group_name_H-M   'P 1'
#
loop_
_entity.id
_entity.type
_entity.pdbx_description
1 polymer ?
#
loop_
_entity_poly.entity_id
_entity_poly.type
_entity_poly.pdbx_seq_one_letter_code
_entity_poly.pdbx_strand_id
1 'polypeptide(L)'
;MGINDKQNKGIISELVALAYLAGLPDTIVFQAIGNIGPIDIISYNTVTKEYINYDVKTVSIRKNKTYNCKAGSRINRSPSKKQKDLQVKILYVYDDGRVKIQD
;
A
#
# COMPACT_ATOMS: atom_id res chain seq x y z
N MET A 1 -17.34 -12.00 18.97
CA MET A 1 -17.56 -11.18 18.21
C MET A 1 -16.78 -10.94 17.05
N GLY A 2 -17.20 -11.04 16.09
CA GLY A 2 -16.66 -11.24 14.87
C GLY A 2 -16.02 -10.12 14.10
N ILE A 3 -15.19 -9.36 14.68
CA ILE A 3 -14.44 -8.41 13.91
C ILE A 3 -13.38 -9.17 13.13
N ASN A 4 -13.37 -8.98 11.83
CA ASN A 4 -12.40 -9.65 10.97
C ASN A 4 -11.08 -8.89 11.00
N ASP A 5 -10.08 -9.46 11.65
CA ASP A 5 -8.77 -8.81 11.82
C ASP A 5 -8.08 -8.52 10.49
N LYS A 6 -8.26 -9.38 9.49
CA LYS A 6 -7.66 -9.15 8.16
C LYS A 6 -8.26 -7.93 7.49
N GLN A 7 -9.57 -7.77 7.57
CA GLN A 7 -10.23 -6.60 7.00
C GLN A 7 -9.79 -5.33 7.71
N ASN A 8 -9.70 -5.39 9.03
CA ASN A 8 -9.26 -4.24 9.81
C ASN A 8 -7.82 -3.86 9.50
N LYS A 9 -6.93 -4.84 9.34
CA LYS A 9 -5.55 -4.57 8.95
C LYS A 9 -5.48 -3.90 7.59
N GLY A 10 -6.30 -4.35 6.64
CA GLY A 10 -6.35 -3.72 5.32
C GLY A 10 -6.82 -2.29 5.38
N ILE A 11 -7.86 -2.02 6.16
CA ILE A 11 -8.37 -0.66 6.35
C ILE A 11 -7.32 0.23 6.99
N ILE A 12 -6.66 -0.27 8.04
CA ILE A 12 -5.61 0.48 8.72
C ILE A 12 -4.46 0.80 7.77
N SER A 13 -4.04 -0.18 6.96
CA SER A 13 -2.97 0.03 5.99
C SER A 13 -3.32 1.10 4.97
N GLU A 14 -4.55 1.09 4.47
CA GLU A 14 -5.00 2.12 3.54
C GLU A 14 -5.01 3.50 4.20
N LEU A 15 -5.46 3.60 5.45
CA LEU A 15 -5.46 4.87 6.18
C LEU A 15 -4.04 5.37 6.41
N VAL A 16 -3.11 4.49 6.77
CA VAL A 16 -1.71 4.84 6.94
C VAL A 16 -1.12 5.34 5.62
N ALA A 17 -1.41 4.64 4.53
CA ALA A 17 -0.94 5.04 3.21
C ALA A 17 -1.50 6.41 2.80
N LEU A 18 -2.79 6.65 3.04
CA LEU A 18 -3.40 7.94 2.74
C LEU A 18 -2.74 9.06 3.55
N ALA A 19 -2.52 8.83 4.84
CA ALA A 19 -1.88 9.82 5.69
C ALA A 19 -0.46 10.13 5.23
N TYR A 20 0.29 9.09 4.88
CA TYR A 20 1.65 9.25 4.37
C TYR A 20 1.68 10.10 3.10
N LEU A 21 0.84 9.74 2.13
CA LEU A 21 0.80 10.45 0.85
C LEU A 21 0.28 11.88 1.00
N ALA A 22 -0.72 12.07 1.84
CA ALA A 22 -1.29 13.39 2.08
C ALA A 22 -0.30 14.33 2.77
N GLY A 23 0.68 13.77 3.48
CA GLY A 23 1.72 14.56 4.12
C GLY A 23 2.85 15.00 3.19
N LEU A 24 2.89 14.47 1.95
CA LEU A 24 3.91 14.88 0.99
C LEU A 24 3.61 16.27 0.44
N PRO A 25 4.66 17.06 0.11
CA PRO A 25 4.43 18.42 -0.41
C PRO A 25 3.69 18.38 -1.74
N ASP A 26 2.81 19.35 -1.93
CA ASP A 26 2.10 19.58 -3.20
C ASP A 26 1.34 18.36 -3.70
N THR A 27 0.77 17.58 -2.77
CA THR A 27 0.11 16.32 -3.11
C THR A 27 -1.35 16.33 -2.65
N ILE A 28 -2.23 15.94 -3.56
CA ILE A 28 -3.64 15.69 -3.28
C ILE A 28 -3.86 14.19 -3.45
N VAL A 29 -4.56 13.56 -2.51
CA VAL A 29 -4.81 12.12 -2.57
C VAL A 29 -6.28 11.82 -2.79
N PHE A 30 -6.53 10.76 -3.54
CA PHE A 30 -7.88 10.26 -3.83
C PHE A 30 -7.91 8.78 -3.50
N GLN A 31 -8.99 8.34 -2.89
CA GLN A 31 -9.16 6.94 -2.51
C GLN A 31 -10.25 6.31 -3.36
N ALA A 32 -10.01 5.09 -3.84
CA ALA A 32 -11.02 4.34 -4.56
C ALA A 32 -12.11 3.89 -3.60
N ILE A 33 -13.35 3.96 -4.04
CA ILE A 33 -14.49 3.53 -3.25
C ILE A 33 -14.85 2.10 -3.65
N GLY A 34 -15.14 1.26 -2.65
CA GLY A 34 -15.69 -0.07 -2.89
C GLY A 34 -14.68 -1.17 -3.08
N ASN A 35 -13.40 -0.88 -2.96
CA ASN A 35 -12.33 -1.88 -3.08
C ASN A 35 -12.39 -2.72 -4.36
N ILE A 36 -12.83 -2.10 -5.44
CA ILE A 36 -12.93 -2.76 -6.73
C ILE A 36 -11.83 -2.23 -7.64
N GLY A 37 -11.12 -3.16 -8.26
CA GLY A 37 -10.09 -2.81 -9.22
C GLY A 37 -8.69 -2.77 -8.65
N PRO A 38 -7.71 -2.56 -9.50
CA PRO A 38 -6.29 -2.68 -9.12
C PRO A 38 -5.70 -1.43 -8.49
N ILE A 39 -6.45 -0.34 -8.42
CA ILE A 39 -5.97 0.93 -7.88
C ILE A 39 -6.72 1.24 -6.60
N ASP A 40 -5.98 1.41 -5.50
CA ASP A 40 -6.57 1.77 -4.20
C ASP A 40 -6.52 3.26 -3.96
N ILE A 41 -5.43 3.91 -4.32
CA ILE A 41 -5.18 5.33 -4.06
C ILE A 41 -4.53 5.95 -5.28
N ILE A 42 -4.89 7.19 -5.55
CA ILE A 42 -4.25 7.99 -6.58
C ILE A 42 -3.71 9.26 -5.91
N SER A 43 -2.46 9.60 -6.17
CA SER A 43 -1.92 10.88 -5.76
C SER A 43 -1.76 11.79 -6.97
N TYR A 44 -2.00 13.07 -6.76
CA TYR A 44 -1.81 14.09 -7.79
C TYR A 44 -0.84 15.14 -7.27
N ASN A 45 0.23 15.37 -8.01
CA ASN A 45 1.19 16.41 -7.66
C ASN A 45 0.79 17.71 -8.35
N THR A 46 0.51 18.74 -7.57
CA THR A 46 0.00 20.00 -8.09
C THR A 46 1.07 20.82 -8.84
N VAL A 47 2.34 20.53 -8.58
CA VAL A 47 3.46 21.24 -9.24
C VAL A 47 3.80 20.56 -10.57
N THR A 48 4.05 19.25 -10.53
CA THR A 48 4.40 18.50 -11.75
C THR A 48 3.19 18.14 -12.58
N LYS A 49 1.99 18.15 -11.94
CA LYS A 49 0.72 17.78 -12.54
C LYS A 49 0.67 16.33 -12.98
N GLU A 50 1.38 15.49 -12.25
CA GLU A 50 1.43 14.06 -12.53
C GLU A 50 0.57 13.30 -11.54
N TYR A 51 -0.06 12.22 -12.03
CA TYR A 51 -0.83 11.29 -11.22
C TYR A 51 0.00 10.03 -10.99
N ILE A 52 -0.09 9.46 -9.79
CA ILE A 52 0.52 8.18 -9.49
C ILE A 52 -0.56 7.27 -8.90
N ASN A 53 -0.66 6.07 -9.45
CA ASN A 53 -1.64 5.08 -9.01
C ASN A 53 -0.96 4.09 -8.07
N TYR A 54 -1.61 3.77 -6.96
CA TYR A 54 -1.05 2.88 -5.93
C TYR A 54 -1.98 1.73 -5.62
N ASP A 55 -1.40 0.58 -5.37
CA ASP A 55 -2.05 -0.56 -4.76
C ASP A 55 -1.41 -0.75 -3.39
N VAL A 56 -2.22 -0.72 -2.33
CA VAL A 56 -1.71 -0.80 -0.95
C VAL A 56 -1.66 -2.24 -0.50
N LYS A 57 -0.51 -2.67 -0.01
CA LYS A 57 -0.30 -4.02 0.53
C LYS A 57 0.20 -3.95 1.95
N THR A 58 -0.40 -4.75 2.81
CA THR A 58 0.05 -4.89 4.19
C THR A 58 1.19 -5.90 4.25
N VAL A 59 2.25 -5.56 4.97
CA VAL A 59 3.39 -6.45 5.17
C VAL A 59 3.52 -6.73 6.66
N SER A 60 3.47 -8.00 7.03
CA SER A 60 3.72 -8.43 8.40
C SER A 60 5.19 -8.80 8.54
N ILE A 61 5.85 -8.21 9.52
CA ILE A 61 7.23 -8.52 9.82
C ILE A 61 7.26 -9.71 10.77
N ARG A 62 7.93 -10.77 10.36
CA ARG A 62 8.02 -11.95 11.20
C ARG A 62 9.02 -11.71 12.32
N LYS A 63 8.58 -11.93 13.53
CA LYS A 63 9.44 -11.77 14.71
C LYS A 63 10.22 -13.03 15.02
N ASN A 64 9.67 -14.17 14.66
CA ASN A 64 10.32 -15.46 14.89
C ASN A 64 10.75 -16.06 13.57
N LYS A 65 11.93 -16.65 13.56
CA LYS A 65 12.35 -17.41 12.40
C LYS A 65 11.55 -18.70 12.34
N THR A 66 10.94 -18.96 11.22
CA THR A 66 10.27 -20.23 11.00
C THR A 66 10.76 -20.76 9.66
N TYR A 67 11.23 -21.98 9.68
CA TYR A 67 11.68 -22.65 8.46
C TYR A 67 12.77 -21.84 7.77
N ASN A 68 12.56 -21.56 6.49
CA ASN A 68 13.57 -20.88 5.68
C ASN A 68 13.41 -19.37 5.66
N CYS A 69 12.46 -18.85 6.37
CA CYS A 69 12.22 -17.42 6.34
C CYS A 69 13.08 -16.70 7.35
N LYS A 70 13.76 -15.67 6.93
CA LYS A 70 14.51 -14.80 7.84
C LYS A 70 13.55 -13.86 8.53
N ALA A 71 13.82 -13.55 9.81
CA ALA A 71 13.06 -12.55 10.53
C ALA A 71 13.15 -11.21 9.80
N GLY A 72 12.04 -10.52 9.65
CA GLY A 72 12.00 -9.25 8.97
C GLY A 72 12.00 -9.32 7.44
N SER A 73 12.00 -10.51 6.87
CA SER A 73 11.95 -10.66 5.42
C SER A 73 10.62 -10.19 4.87
N ARG A 74 10.69 -9.43 3.81
CA ARG A 74 9.51 -8.97 3.10
C ARG A 74 9.15 -9.94 1.99
N ILE A 75 7.86 -10.19 1.81
CA ILE A 75 7.39 -10.97 0.70
C ILE A 75 7.39 -10.07 -0.53
N ASN A 76 8.15 -10.44 -1.54
CA ASN A 76 8.15 -9.70 -2.79
C ASN A 76 6.93 -10.09 -3.60
N ARG A 77 6.19 -9.10 -4.03
CA ARG A 77 5.04 -9.31 -4.89
C ARG A 77 5.23 -8.51 -6.16
N SER A 78 5.02 -9.18 -7.28
CA SER A 78 5.04 -8.48 -8.56
C SER A 78 3.64 -7.92 -8.83
N PRO A 79 3.55 -6.73 -9.42
CA PRO A 79 2.25 -6.23 -9.87
C PRO A 79 1.64 -7.20 -10.87
N SER A 80 0.31 -7.31 -10.85
CA SER A 80 -0.41 -8.09 -11.83
C SER A 80 -0.24 -7.44 -13.21
N LYS A 81 -0.54 -8.21 -14.27
CA LYS A 81 -0.48 -7.67 -15.62
C LYS A 81 -1.35 -6.42 -15.75
N LYS A 82 -2.55 -6.46 -15.19
CA LYS A 82 -3.48 -5.33 -15.24
C LYS A 82 -2.92 -4.11 -14.52
N GLN A 83 -2.26 -4.33 -13.38
CA GLN A 83 -1.63 -3.23 -12.64
C GLN A 83 -0.46 -2.64 -13.43
N LYS A 84 0.34 -3.47 -14.09
CA LYS A 84 1.43 -2.99 -14.93
C LYS A 84 0.90 -2.14 -16.08
N ASP A 85 -0.18 -2.59 -16.73
CA ASP A 85 -0.78 -1.86 -17.84
C ASP A 85 -1.31 -0.50 -17.39
N LEU A 86 -1.78 -0.39 -16.15
CA LEU A 86 -2.27 0.85 -15.58
C LEU A 86 -1.18 1.66 -14.86
N GLN A 87 0.06 1.19 -14.92
CA GLN A 87 1.20 1.85 -14.27
C GLN A 87 0.95 2.04 -12.77
N VAL A 88 0.55 0.96 -12.10
CA VAL A 88 0.28 0.99 -10.67
C VAL A 88 1.54 0.65 -9.90
N LYS A 89 1.88 1.48 -8.92
CA LYS A 89 2.97 1.21 -7.98
C LYS A 89 2.41 0.52 -6.76
N ILE A 90 3.20 -0.36 -6.16
CA ILE A 90 2.80 -1.02 -4.92
C ILE A 90 3.34 -0.22 -3.74
N LEU A 91 2.43 0.13 -2.83
CA LEU A 91 2.77 0.83 -1.61
C LEU A 91 2.64 -0.15 -0.45
N TYR A 92 3.76 -0.46 0.18
CA TYR A 92 3.79 -1.40 1.30
C TYR A 92 3.63 -0.65 2.61
N VAL A 93 2.75 -1.15 3.46
CA VAL A 93 2.58 -0.64 4.82
C VAL A 93 2.97 -1.76 5.78
N TYR A 94 3.98 -1.50 6.60
CA TYR A 94 4.50 -2.47 7.56
C TYR A 94 3.75 -2.39 8.88
N ASP A 95 3.82 -3.46 9.67
CA ASP A 95 3.15 -3.56 10.96
C ASP A 95 3.53 -2.41 11.92
N ASP A 96 4.73 -1.92 11.80
CA ASP A 96 5.22 -0.84 12.66
C ASP A 96 4.87 0.56 12.14
N GLY A 97 4.10 0.64 11.06
CA GLY A 97 3.67 1.90 10.47
C GLY A 97 4.59 2.47 9.41
N ARG A 98 5.69 1.79 9.10
CA ARG A 98 6.57 2.23 8.02
C ARG A 98 5.89 2.04 6.67
N VAL A 99 6.20 2.93 5.74
CA VAL A 99 5.68 2.88 4.38
C VAL A 99 6.84 2.82 3.40
N LYS A 100 6.71 1.95 2.41
CA LYS A 100 7.69 1.84 1.33
C LYS A 100 6.98 1.73 0.01
N ILE A 101 7.39 2.53 -0.95
CA ILE A 101 6.83 2.49 -2.30
C ILE A 101 7.80 1.71 -3.20
N GLN A 102 7.26 0.75 -3.91
CA GLN A 102 8.04 -0.03 -4.86
C GLN A 102 8.06 0.70 -6.21
N ASP A 103 9.23 0.93 -6.70
CA ASP A 103 9.41 1.55 -8.01
C ASP A 103 9.26 0.57 -9.16
#